data_9c92a43c508e200b4e9a4a796295be6b
#
_entry.id   9c92a43c508e200b4e9a4a796295be6b
#
_cell.length_a   1.000
_cell.length_b   1.000
_cell.length_c   1.000
_cell.angle_alpha   90.00
_cell.angle_beta   90.00
_cell.angle_gamma   90.00
#
_symmetry.space_group_name_H-M   'P 1'
#
loop_
_entity.id
_entity.type
_entity.pdbx_description
1 polymer ?
#
loop_
_entity_poly.entity_id
_entity_poly.type
_entity_poly.pdbx_seq_one_letter_code
_entity_poly.pdbx_strand_id
1 'polypeptide(L)'
;RQGELLALTPDDLDAVRHQIYITKTYSRIDGKDVISTPKTRKSTRTVSIPPFLQNELLLYIHQNGIKPNQRLFDHTHYYLFYKLRNGCAASGAPLIRIHDIRHSHVSLLINAGFSALDIAERVGHESVSTTLNTYAHLFPAQQKRLSERLNELHAELEQ
;
A
#
# COMPACT_ATOMS: atom_id res chain seq x y z
N ARG A 1 -1.77 0.85 5.66
CA ARG A 1 -2.31 1.81 6.64
C ARG A 1 -1.19 2.42 7.47
N GLN A 2 -1.40 3.64 7.99
CA GLN A 2 -0.39 4.37 8.75
C GLN A 2 0.12 3.57 9.98
N GLY A 3 -0.79 2.97 10.73
CA GLY A 3 -0.42 2.13 11.88
C GLY A 3 0.32 0.85 11.50
N GLU A 4 -0.03 0.22 10.37
CA GLU A 4 0.68 -0.94 9.83
C GLU A 4 2.12 -0.57 9.46
N LEU A 5 2.30 0.55 8.75
CA LEU A 5 3.63 1.06 8.38
C LEU A 5 4.51 1.30 9.60
N LEU A 6 3.98 1.99 10.62
CA LEU A 6 4.70 2.34 11.84
C LEU A 6 4.97 1.12 12.76
N ALA A 7 4.32 -0.03 12.51
CA ALA A 7 4.55 -1.26 13.23
C ALA A 7 5.59 -2.18 12.60
N LEU A 8 6.00 -1.92 11.33
CA LEU A 8 6.93 -2.78 10.62
C LEU A 8 8.29 -2.88 11.31
N THR A 9 8.84 -4.09 11.30
CA THR A 9 10.18 -4.43 11.76
C THR A 9 10.94 -5.15 10.64
N PRO A 10 12.27 -5.28 10.69
CA PRO A 10 13.01 -6.09 9.72
C PRO A 10 12.49 -7.53 9.58
N ASP A 11 12.01 -8.14 10.68
CA ASP A 11 11.43 -9.50 10.65
C ASP A 11 10.17 -9.63 9.79
N ASP A 12 9.52 -8.54 9.45
CA ASP A 12 8.36 -8.55 8.57
C ASP A 12 8.74 -8.55 7.07
N LEU A 13 10.05 -8.47 6.73
CA LEU A 13 10.54 -8.48 5.35
C LEU A 13 11.04 -9.87 4.95
N ASP A 14 10.47 -10.44 3.91
CA ASP A 14 11.00 -11.64 3.24
C ASP A 14 11.79 -11.19 2.01
N ALA A 15 13.12 -11.13 2.17
CA ALA A 15 14.01 -10.69 1.11
C ALA A 15 14.12 -11.70 -0.04
N VAL A 16 13.83 -12.97 0.19
CA VAL A 16 13.89 -14.03 -0.83
C VAL A 16 12.65 -13.96 -1.73
N ARG A 17 11.48 -13.73 -1.13
CA ARG A 17 10.20 -13.66 -1.86
C ARG A 17 9.80 -12.25 -2.29
N HIS A 18 10.57 -11.23 -1.94
CA HIS A 18 10.23 -9.82 -2.16
C HIS A 18 8.86 -9.47 -1.56
N GLN A 19 8.66 -9.79 -0.28
CA GLN A 19 7.37 -9.63 0.39
C GLN A 19 7.50 -8.94 1.74
N ILE A 20 6.42 -8.27 2.14
CA ILE A 20 6.23 -7.70 3.48
C ILE A 20 5.00 -8.36 4.10
N TYR A 21 5.16 -8.86 5.33
CA TYR A 21 4.08 -9.42 6.14
C TYR A 21 3.44 -8.32 6.99
N ILE A 22 2.18 -8.00 6.72
CA ILE A 22 1.41 -7.04 7.50
C ILE A 22 0.62 -7.81 8.56
N THR A 23 1.17 -7.87 9.76
CA THR A 23 0.63 -8.67 10.88
C THR A 23 0.37 -7.84 12.13
N LYS A 24 0.81 -6.58 12.14
CA LYS A 24 0.81 -5.70 13.30
C LYS A 24 0.30 -4.32 12.95
N THR A 25 -0.18 -3.60 13.94
CA THR A 25 -0.50 -2.18 13.84
C THR A 25 0.00 -1.44 15.07
N TYR A 26 0.52 -0.24 14.85
CA TYR A 26 0.93 0.70 15.89
C TYR A 26 -0.18 1.69 16.19
N SER A 27 -0.36 1.97 17.46
CA SER A 27 -1.16 3.08 17.96
C SER A 27 -0.47 3.71 19.17
N ARG A 28 -0.84 4.95 19.51
CA ARG A 28 -0.39 5.60 20.72
C ARG A 28 -1.60 5.90 21.60
N ILE A 29 -1.64 5.29 22.79
CA ILE A 29 -2.76 5.36 23.72
C ILE A 29 -2.19 5.92 25.05
N ASP A 30 -2.76 6.98 25.54
CA ASP A 30 -2.34 7.67 26.79
C ASP A 30 -0.82 7.94 26.84
N GLY A 31 -0.27 8.39 25.71
CA GLY A 31 1.14 8.71 25.59
C GLY A 31 2.09 7.50 25.46
N LYS A 32 1.56 6.26 25.50
CA LYS A 32 2.33 5.02 25.38
C LYS A 32 2.19 4.39 23.99
N ASP A 33 3.26 3.87 23.50
CA ASP A 33 3.27 3.12 22.23
C ASP A 33 2.71 1.73 22.44
N VAL A 34 1.74 1.35 21.60
CA VAL A 34 1.05 0.07 21.65
C VAL A 34 1.14 -0.60 20.30
N ILE A 35 1.70 -1.80 20.25
CA ILE A 35 1.66 -2.68 19.08
C ILE A 35 0.59 -3.74 19.33
N SER A 36 -0.33 -3.90 18.40
CA SER A 36 -1.42 -4.86 18.48
C SER A 36 -1.63 -5.59 17.17
N THR A 37 -2.37 -6.69 17.20
CA THR A 37 -2.83 -7.37 15.99
C THR A 37 -3.88 -6.50 15.27
N PRO A 38 -3.99 -6.57 13.94
CA PRO A 38 -5.02 -5.88 13.20
C PRO A 38 -6.43 -6.33 13.62
N LYS A 39 -7.40 -5.42 13.57
CA LYS A 39 -8.78 -5.65 14.02
C LYS A 39 -9.53 -6.74 13.22
N THR A 40 -9.16 -6.96 11.96
CA THR A 40 -9.84 -7.95 11.10
C THR A 40 -8.84 -8.94 10.52
N ARG A 41 -9.31 -10.17 10.24
CA ARG A 41 -8.49 -11.23 9.66
C ARG A 41 -7.88 -10.84 8.30
N LYS A 42 -8.61 -10.11 7.46
CA LYS A 42 -8.14 -9.63 6.15
C LYS A 42 -7.13 -8.48 6.24
N SER A 43 -6.99 -7.86 7.39
CA SER A 43 -5.92 -6.88 7.62
C SER A 43 -4.56 -7.55 7.74
N THR A 44 -4.50 -8.82 8.16
CA THR A 44 -3.29 -9.65 8.09
C THR A 44 -3.13 -10.14 6.66
N ARG A 45 -2.05 -9.74 6.02
CA ARG A 45 -1.80 -10.03 4.60
C ARG A 45 -0.33 -9.96 4.26
N THR A 46 0.02 -10.56 3.14
CA THR A 46 1.33 -10.43 2.50
C THR A 46 1.24 -9.45 1.34
N VAL A 47 2.20 -8.55 1.23
CA VAL A 47 2.28 -7.57 0.15
C VAL A 47 3.59 -7.78 -0.60
N SER A 48 3.51 -8.17 -1.88
CA SER A 48 4.68 -8.22 -2.76
C SER A 48 5.16 -6.81 -3.06
N ILE A 49 6.48 -6.61 -2.99
CA ILE A 49 7.14 -5.34 -3.28
C ILE A 49 8.14 -5.50 -4.42
N PRO A 50 8.35 -4.46 -5.22
CA PRO A 50 9.35 -4.52 -6.27
C PRO A 50 10.77 -4.56 -5.68
N PRO A 51 11.74 -5.21 -6.37
CA PRO A 51 13.11 -5.37 -5.89
C PRO A 51 13.80 -4.04 -5.52
N PHE A 52 13.54 -2.96 -6.26
CA PHE A 52 14.13 -1.66 -5.94
C PHE A 52 13.72 -1.17 -4.54
N LEU A 53 12.44 -1.30 -4.19
CA LEU A 53 11.93 -0.88 -2.87
C LEU A 53 12.51 -1.75 -1.75
N GLN A 54 12.65 -3.05 -1.99
CA GLN A 54 13.31 -3.93 -1.04
C GLN A 54 14.76 -3.51 -0.80
N ASN A 55 15.52 -3.22 -1.86
CA ASN A 55 16.91 -2.78 -1.73
C ASN A 55 17.03 -1.48 -0.93
N GLU A 56 16.14 -0.52 -1.16
CA GLU A 56 16.07 0.71 -0.38
C GLU A 56 15.76 0.45 1.10
N LEU A 57 14.84 -0.46 1.41
CA LEU A 57 14.51 -0.83 2.78
C LEU A 57 15.68 -1.53 3.49
N LEU A 58 16.35 -2.46 2.81
CA LEU A 58 17.53 -3.15 3.36
C LEU A 58 18.67 -2.17 3.62
N LEU A 59 18.90 -1.26 2.68
CA LEU A 59 19.92 -0.20 2.84
C LEU A 59 19.58 0.71 4.02
N TYR A 60 18.31 1.12 4.15
CA TYR A 60 17.83 1.92 5.27
C TYR A 60 18.04 1.21 6.62
N ILE A 61 17.70 -0.08 6.70
CA ILE A 61 17.90 -0.91 7.90
C ILE A 61 19.38 -0.93 8.28
N HIS A 62 20.25 -1.22 7.30
CA HIS A 62 21.69 -1.30 7.52
C HIS A 62 22.28 0.05 7.96
N GLN A 63 21.97 1.14 7.27
CA GLN A 63 22.49 2.47 7.56
C GLN A 63 22.09 3.00 8.93
N ASN A 64 20.89 2.61 9.41
CA ASN A 64 20.38 3.06 10.72
C ASN A 64 20.63 2.02 11.84
N GLY A 65 21.28 0.90 11.56
CA GLY A 65 21.58 -0.14 12.54
C GLY A 65 20.34 -0.75 13.21
N ILE A 66 19.22 -0.86 12.46
CA ILE A 66 17.93 -1.30 13.00
C ILE A 66 17.99 -2.81 13.26
N LYS A 67 17.70 -3.21 14.50
CA LYS A 67 17.69 -4.63 14.90
C LYS A 67 16.40 -5.32 14.44
N PRO A 68 16.39 -6.65 14.29
CA PRO A 68 15.25 -7.42 13.80
C PRO A 68 13.90 -7.09 14.47
N ASN A 69 13.89 -6.95 15.78
CA ASN A 69 12.68 -6.68 16.57
C ASN A 69 12.37 -5.18 16.78
N GLN A 70 13.14 -4.28 16.19
CA GLN A 70 12.91 -2.84 16.27
C GLN A 70 12.03 -2.35 15.14
N ARG A 71 11.19 -1.34 15.41
CA ARG A 71 10.39 -0.71 14.35
C ARG A 71 11.28 -0.05 13.32
N LEU A 72 10.98 -0.29 12.03
CA LEU A 72 11.70 0.36 10.91
C LEU A 72 11.60 1.88 11.01
N PHE A 73 10.42 2.37 11.37
CA PHE A 73 10.11 3.79 11.51
C PHE A 73 9.69 4.06 12.95
N ASP A 74 10.68 4.34 13.82
CA ASP A 74 10.43 4.66 15.23
C ASP A 74 9.91 6.09 15.39
N HIS A 75 8.73 6.30 14.81
CA HIS A 75 8.05 7.59 14.76
C HIS A 75 6.59 7.46 15.18
N THR A 76 5.93 8.60 15.40
CA THR A 76 4.49 8.67 15.68
C THR A 76 3.70 9.08 14.45
N HIS A 77 2.38 8.93 14.50
CA HIS A 77 1.46 9.45 13.49
C HIS A 77 1.65 10.95 13.23
N TYR A 78 1.91 11.73 14.28
CA TYR A 78 2.14 13.17 14.18
C TYR A 78 3.40 13.50 13.39
N TYR A 79 4.47 12.74 13.57
CA TYR A 79 5.71 12.91 12.79
C TYR A 79 5.49 12.73 11.29
N LEU A 80 4.75 11.70 10.89
CA LEU A 80 4.44 11.48 9.47
C LEU A 80 3.62 12.64 8.90
N PHE A 81 2.62 13.12 9.63
CA PHE A 81 1.85 14.28 9.20
C PHE A 81 2.72 15.53 9.06
N TYR A 82 3.59 15.80 10.04
CA TYR A 82 4.50 16.92 10.00
C TYR A 82 5.45 16.86 8.78
N LYS A 83 6.01 15.70 8.50
CA LYS A 83 6.90 15.49 7.34
C LYS A 83 6.16 15.66 6.01
N LEU A 84 4.95 15.11 5.90
CA LEU A 84 4.12 15.29 4.71
C LEU A 84 3.79 16.77 4.48
N ARG A 85 3.36 17.48 5.53
CA ARG A 85 3.06 18.92 5.45
C ARG A 85 4.25 19.73 4.96
N ASN A 86 5.43 19.49 5.53
CA ASN A 86 6.63 20.21 5.15
C ASN A 86 7.09 19.86 3.73
N GLY A 87 6.98 18.59 3.31
CA GLY A 87 7.26 18.16 1.96
C GLY A 87 6.33 18.82 0.93
N CYS A 88 5.03 18.86 1.21
CA CYS A 88 4.05 19.56 0.36
C CYS A 88 4.37 21.07 0.26
N ALA A 89 4.68 21.72 1.38
CA ALA A 89 5.04 23.14 1.39
C ALA A 89 6.31 23.43 0.58
N ALA A 90 7.32 22.54 0.66
CA ALA A 90 8.58 22.71 -0.05
C ALA A 90 8.47 22.44 -1.56
N SER A 91 7.59 21.51 -1.97
CA SER A 91 7.41 21.12 -3.38
C SER A 91 6.30 21.86 -4.11
N GLY A 92 5.48 22.65 -3.41
CA GLY A 92 4.26 23.26 -3.99
C GLY A 92 3.11 22.26 -4.21
N ALA A 93 3.25 21.00 -3.77
CA ALA A 93 2.21 20.01 -3.88
C ALA A 93 1.04 20.31 -2.91
N PRO A 94 -0.20 20.00 -3.28
CA PRO A 94 -1.36 20.20 -2.40
C PRO A 94 -1.23 19.34 -1.13
N LEU A 95 -1.56 19.93 0.01
CA LEU A 95 -1.58 19.20 1.28
C LEU A 95 -2.76 18.22 1.29
N ILE A 96 -2.46 16.95 1.46
CA ILE A 96 -3.42 15.87 1.61
C ILE A 96 -3.29 15.22 3.00
N ARG A 97 -4.30 14.46 3.42
CA ARG A 97 -4.19 13.65 4.65
C ARG A 97 -3.28 12.45 4.40
N ILE A 98 -2.62 11.94 5.42
CA ILE A 98 -1.79 10.73 5.31
C ILE A 98 -2.58 9.55 4.73
N HIS A 99 -3.87 9.42 5.07
CA HIS A 99 -4.73 8.37 4.52
C HIS A 99 -4.98 8.51 3.02
N ASP A 100 -4.94 9.72 2.49
CA ASP A 100 -5.16 9.99 1.07
C ASP A 100 -4.00 9.48 0.20
N ILE A 101 -2.80 9.26 0.76
CA ILE A 101 -1.70 8.54 0.08
C ILE A 101 -2.15 7.12 -0.32
N ARG A 102 -2.93 6.46 0.54
CA ARG A 102 -3.51 5.15 0.21
C ARG A 102 -4.54 5.26 -0.90
N HIS A 103 -5.39 6.29 -0.89
CA HIS A 103 -6.32 6.56 -1.99
C HIS A 103 -5.58 6.82 -3.30
N SER A 104 -4.51 7.60 -3.26
CA SER A 104 -3.64 7.85 -4.43
C SER A 104 -3.02 6.56 -4.97
N HIS A 105 -2.57 5.66 -4.09
CA HIS A 105 -2.06 4.35 -4.50
C HIS A 105 -3.12 3.48 -5.17
N VAL A 106 -4.34 3.44 -4.64
CA VAL A 106 -5.47 2.73 -5.27
C VAL A 106 -5.77 3.30 -6.66
N SER A 107 -5.86 4.63 -6.78
CA SER A 107 -6.11 5.31 -8.06
C SER A 107 -5.00 5.02 -9.09
N LEU A 108 -3.74 4.99 -8.65
CA LEU A 108 -2.61 4.62 -9.50
C LEU A 108 -2.75 3.19 -10.05
N LEU A 109 -3.12 2.24 -9.19
CA LEU A 109 -3.31 0.85 -9.60
C LEU A 109 -4.48 0.67 -10.57
N ILE A 110 -5.59 1.39 -10.36
CA ILE A 110 -6.73 1.40 -11.29
C ILE A 110 -6.28 1.93 -12.67
N ASN A 111 -5.56 3.05 -12.69
CA ASN A 111 -5.05 3.63 -13.92
C ASN A 111 -4.01 2.72 -14.63
N ALA A 112 -3.27 1.92 -13.86
CA ALA A 112 -2.37 0.91 -14.37
C ALA A 112 -3.09 -0.37 -14.87
N GLY A 113 -4.42 -0.45 -14.75
CA GLY A 113 -5.24 -1.54 -15.29
C GLY A 113 -5.43 -2.75 -14.36
N PHE A 114 -5.03 -2.65 -13.09
CA PHE A 114 -5.25 -3.74 -12.13
C PHE A 114 -6.74 -3.89 -11.78
N SER A 115 -7.15 -5.12 -11.51
CA SER A 115 -8.54 -5.43 -11.15
C SER A 115 -8.91 -4.91 -9.74
N ALA A 116 -10.20 -4.70 -9.50
CA ALA A 116 -10.68 -4.33 -8.18
C ALA A 116 -10.37 -5.39 -7.11
N LEU A 117 -10.28 -6.67 -7.50
CA LEU A 117 -9.92 -7.78 -6.63
C LEU A 117 -8.44 -7.68 -6.20
N ASP A 118 -7.51 -7.57 -7.14
CA ASP A 118 -6.08 -7.44 -6.87
C ASP A 118 -5.79 -6.24 -5.96
N ILE A 119 -6.48 -5.13 -6.23
CA ILE A 119 -6.35 -3.91 -5.43
C ILE A 119 -6.89 -4.14 -4.02
N ALA A 120 -8.07 -4.74 -3.85
CA ALA A 120 -8.67 -5.02 -2.55
C ALA A 120 -7.77 -5.91 -1.70
N GLU A 121 -7.20 -6.97 -2.26
CA GLU A 121 -6.26 -7.87 -1.59
C GLU A 121 -4.99 -7.13 -1.16
N ARG A 122 -4.36 -6.40 -2.08
CA ARG A 122 -3.14 -5.65 -1.81
C ARG A 122 -3.30 -4.64 -0.68
N VAL A 123 -4.38 -3.86 -0.70
CA VAL A 123 -4.60 -2.84 0.32
C VAL A 123 -5.30 -3.38 1.58
N GLY A 124 -5.79 -4.62 1.58
CA GLY A 124 -6.46 -5.26 2.71
C GLY A 124 -7.84 -4.66 2.96
N HIS A 125 -8.65 -4.50 1.91
CA HIS A 125 -10.07 -4.23 2.06
C HIS A 125 -10.81 -5.51 2.45
N GLU A 126 -11.77 -5.40 3.35
CA GLU A 126 -12.55 -6.55 3.82
C GLU A 126 -13.39 -7.19 2.70
N SER A 127 -13.84 -6.36 1.76
CA SER A 127 -14.61 -6.76 0.59
C SER A 127 -14.14 -5.98 -0.65
N VAL A 128 -14.20 -6.63 -1.80
CA VAL A 128 -13.98 -5.98 -3.11
C VAL A 128 -15.00 -4.86 -3.33
N SER A 129 -16.23 -5.01 -2.78
CA SER A 129 -17.24 -3.95 -2.84
C SER A 129 -16.77 -2.64 -2.20
N THR A 130 -15.91 -2.68 -1.20
CA THR A 130 -15.31 -1.46 -0.63
C THR A 130 -14.48 -0.70 -1.67
N THR A 131 -13.70 -1.42 -2.49
CA THR A 131 -12.95 -0.82 -3.59
C THR A 131 -13.88 -0.28 -4.66
N LEU A 132 -14.87 -1.07 -5.08
CA LEU A 132 -15.82 -0.66 -6.12
C LEU A 132 -16.67 0.53 -5.68
N ASN A 133 -17.24 0.50 -4.49
CA ASN A 133 -18.10 1.59 -4.00
C ASN A 133 -17.37 2.94 -3.91
N THR A 134 -16.07 2.90 -3.56
CA THR A 134 -15.28 4.12 -3.40
C THR A 134 -14.71 4.61 -4.74
N TYR A 135 -14.32 3.70 -5.64
CA TYR A 135 -13.51 4.03 -6.81
C TYR A 135 -14.13 3.61 -8.14
N ALA A 136 -15.43 3.19 -8.17
CA ALA A 136 -16.08 2.73 -9.40
C ALA A 136 -15.95 3.75 -10.56
N HIS A 137 -16.00 5.03 -10.25
CA HIS A 137 -15.89 6.12 -11.21
C HIS A 137 -14.50 6.23 -11.88
N LEU A 138 -13.47 5.62 -11.31
CA LEU A 138 -12.13 5.58 -11.88
C LEU A 138 -11.89 4.37 -12.78
N PHE A 139 -12.73 3.33 -12.68
CA PHE A 139 -12.61 2.19 -13.57
C PHE A 139 -13.14 2.57 -14.96
N PRO A 140 -12.32 2.41 -16.02
CA PRO A 140 -12.75 2.73 -17.37
C PRO A 140 -13.96 1.87 -17.78
N ALA A 141 -14.82 2.42 -18.61
CA ALA A 141 -15.93 1.67 -19.21
C ALA A 141 -15.39 0.47 -19.98
N GLN A 142 -15.46 -0.70 -19.37
CA GLN A 142 -14.81 -1.92 -19.88
C GLN A 142 -15.44 -2.43 -21.18
N GLN A 143 -16.70 -2.05 -21.49
CA GLN A 143 -17.43 -2.56 -22.65
C GLN A 143 -16.74 -2.24 -23.98
N LYS A 144 -16.19 -1.04 -24.15
CA LYS A 144 -15.48 -0.66 -25.37
C LYS A 144 -14.17 -1.45 -25.52
N ARG A 145 -13.36 -1.52 -24.44
CA ARG A 145 -12.12 -2.29 -24.42
C ARG A 145 -12.36 -3.79 -24.62
N LEU A 146 -13.45 -4.32 -24.08
CA LEU A 146 -13.85 -5.71 -24.29
C LEU A 146 -14.14 -5.99 -25.77
N SER A 147 -14.95 -5.11 -26.41
CA SER A 147 -15.25 -5.24 -27.83
C SER A 147 -14.01 -5.13 -28.71
N GLU A 148 -13.13 -4.17 -28.42
CA GLU A 148 -11.86 -4.04 -29.14
C GLU A 148 -10.99 -5.29 -29.01
N ARG A 149 -10.86 -5.84 -27.78
CA ARG A 149 -10.05 -7.05 -27.55
C ARG A 149 -10.67 -8.30 -28.19
N LEU A 150 -12.00 -8.41 -28.22
CA LEU A 150 -12.67 -9.51 -28.93
C LEU A 150 -12.40 -9.45 -30.45
N ASN A 151 -12.38 -8.27 -31.05
CA ASN A 151 -12.00 -8.09 -32.44
C ASN A 151 -10.54 -8.50 -32.71
N GLU A 152 -9.60 -8.11 -31.84
CA GLU A 152 -8.20 -8.50 -31.94
C GLU A 152 -8.05 -10.03 -31.88
N LEU A 153 -8.69 -10.67 -30.90
CA LEU A 153 -8.67 -12.14 -30.75
C LEU A 153 -9.25 -12.87 -31.98
N HIS A 154 -10.32 -12.33 -32.56
CA HIS A 154 -10.88 -12.88 -33.79
C HIS A 154 -9.87 -12.82 -34.94
N ALA A 155 -9.21 -11.69 -35.12
CA ALA A 155 -8.20 -11.52 -36.14
C ALA A 155 -6.95 -12.41 -35.96
N GLU A 156 -6.57 -12.71 -34.68
CA GLU A 156 -5.49 -13.63 -34.32
C GLU A 156 -5.84 -15.09 -34.68
N LEU A 157 -7.14 -15.47 -34.65
CA LEU A 157 -7.62 -16.81 -34.95
C LEU A 157 -7.80 -17.10 -36.47
N GLU A 158 -7.87 -16.04 -37.28
CA GLU A 158 -8.00 -16.13 -38.74
C GLU A 158 -6.65 -16.18 -39.48
N GLN A 159 -5.51 -16.10 -38.76
CA GLN A 159 -4.14 -16.23 -39.29
C GLN A 159 -3.59 -17.63 -39.10
#